data_829e92c574a447ce92e7dcc942aeb99c
#
_entry.id   829e92c574a447ce92e7dcc942aeb99c
#
_cell.length_a   1.000
_cell.length_b   1.000
_cell.length_c   1.000
_cell.angle_alpha   90.00
_cell.angle_beta   90.00
_cell.angle_gamma   90.00
#
_symmetry.space_group_name_H-M   'P 1'
#
loop_
_entity.id
_entity.type
_entity.pdbx_description
1 polymer ?
#
loop_
_entity_poly.entity_id
_entity_poly.type
_entity_poly.pdbx_seq_one_letter_code
_entity_poly.pdbx_strand_id
1 'polypeptide(L)'
;FARDMVGSNDFVRNVQGVLDRIAQSHEVTTVAVWHEGADRIIVVAKANAPTNFSIHVNIGSRFPALTSAIGHCFAANIEGNLEHLRESFEELKWQDPPLFTDWVKDIAFAREHGYAVDKGHHIRGVTVVAAPVYAAVAGTTRAIAGVGLYEQLTGAARTALAEDLKSSAVNLSEIYSESIIRRP
;
A
#
# COMPACT_ATOMS: atom_id res chain seq x y z
N PHE A 1 -18.86 6.67 12.69
CA PHE A 1 -18.60 7.88 11.87
C PHE A 1 -17.59 8.82 12.53
N ALA A 2 -17.83 9.34 13.73
CA ALA A 2 -16.91 10.28 14.40
C ALA A 2 -15.60 9.62 14.88
N ARG A 3 -15.61 8.34 15.27
CA ARG A 3 -14.42 7.59 15.67
C ARG A 3 -13.44 7.34 14.50
N ASP A 4 -13.97 7.06 13.31
CA ASP A 4 -13.16 6.81 12.12
C ASP A 4 -12.49 8.10 11.62
N MET A 5 -13.17 9.24 11.69
CA MET A 5 -12.60 10.54 11.28
C MET A 5 -11.44 11.01 12.17
N VAL A 6 -11.49 10.77 13.48
CA VAL A 6 -10.43 11.19 14.41
C VAL A 6 -9.19 10.28 14.29
N GLY A 7 -9.38 8.97 14.16
CA GLY A 7 -8.27 8.03 13.88
C GLY A 7 -7.63 8.25 12.52
N SER A 8 -8.38 8.76 11.55
CA SER A 8 -7.87 9.10 10.22
C SER A 8 -6.97 10.34 10.23
N ASN A 9 -7.31 11.39 11.00
CA ASN A 9 -6.48 12.58 11.11
C ASN A 9 -5.14 12.29 11.80
N ASP A 10 -5.12 11.44 12.81
CA ASP A 10 -3.88 11.04 13.49
C ASP A 10 -2.98 10.22 12.57
N PHE A 11 -3.54 9.33 11.76
CA PHE A 11 -2.77 8.57 10.77
C PHE A 11 -2.11 9.50 9.74
N VAL A 12 -2.88 10.39 9.12
CA VAL A 12 -2.35 11.35 8.12
C VAL A 12 -1.25 12.21 8.71
N ARG A 13 -1.40 12.67 9.95
CA ARG A 13 -0.39 13.49 10.64
C ARG A 13 0.91 12.72 10.87
N ASN A 14 0.82 11.48 11.33
CA ASN A 14 1.99 10.66 11.63
C ASN A 14 2.67 10.09 10.37
N VAL A 15 1.92 9.83 9.31
CA VAL A 15 2.45 9.20 8.11
C VAL A 15 3.24 10.18 7.22
N GLN A 16 2.90 11.48 7.22
CA GLN A 16 3.50 12.43 6.28
C GLN A 16 5.02 12.50 6.41
N GLY A 17 5.57 12.59 7.62
CA GLY A 17 7.02 12.61 7.84
C GLY A 17 7.72 11.32 7.38
N VAL A 18 7.05 10.18 7.50
CA VAL A 18 7.56 8.90 7.00
C VAL A 18 7.59 8.89 5.48
N LEU A 19 6.52 9.36 4.83
CA LEU A 19 6.46 9.45 3.37
C LEU A 19 7.53 10.39 2.81
N ASP A 20 7.71 11.58 3.41
CA ASP A 20 8.72 12.56 2.99
C ASP A 20 10.14 11.97 3.07
N ARG A 21 10.45 11.30 4.17
CA ARG A 21 11.75 10.65 4.38
C ARG A 21 12.01 9.54 3.34
N ILE A 22 11.06 8.65 3.13
CA ILE A 22 11.19 7.53 2.19
C ILE A 22 11.29 8.06 0.76
N ALA A 23 10.46 9.03 0.37
CA ALA A 23 10.50 9.64 -0.95
C ALA A 23 11.88 10.24 -1.25
N GLN A 24 12.47 10.91 -0.27
CA GLN A 24 13.80 11.52 -0.42
C GLN A 24 14.92 10.49 -0.42
N SER A 25 14.87 9.49 0.46
CA SER A 25 15.93 8.50 0.60
C SER A 25 16.00 7.51 -0.57
N HIS A 26 14.87 7.21 -1.20
CA HIS A 26 14.75 6.22 -2.27
C HIS A 26 14.42 6.82 -3.64
N GLU A 27 14.28 8.15 -3.73
CA GLU A 27 13.95 8.87 -4.97
C GLU A 27 12.66 8.37 -5.66
N VAL A 28 11.65 8.04 -4.85
CA VAL A 28 10.34 7.53 -5.29
C VAL A 28 9.21 8.45 -4.84
N THR A 29 8.09 8.40 -5.54
CA THR A 29 6.85 8.96 -5.04
C THR A 29 6.28 8.01 -3.97
N THR A 30 5.89 8.54 -2.82
CA THR A 30 5.29 7.76 -1.76
C THR A 30 3.84 8.16 -1.52
N VAL A 31 3.02 7.20 -1.15
CA VAL A 31 1.60 7.41 -0.85
C VAL A 31 1.20 6.65 0.40
N ALA A 32 0.23 7.19 1.12
CA ALA A 32 -0.53 6.47 2.13
C ALA A 32 -1.98 6.36 1.68
N VAL A 33 -2.55 5.20 1.90
CA VAL A 33 -3.92 4.89 1.52
C VAL A 33 -4.68 4.25 2.68
N TRP A 34 -6.00 4.37 2.65
CA TRP A 34 -6.88 3.55 3.49
C TRP A 34 -8.07 3.01 2.70
N HIS A 35 -8.73 2.01 3.26
CA HIS A 35 -9.99 1.50 2.74
C HIS A 35 -11.11 2.54 2.91
N GLU A 36 -11.82 2.78 1.80
CA GLU A 36 -13.06 3.54 1.77
C GLU A 36 -14.20 2.58 1.39
N GLY A 37 -14.90 2.08 2.38
CA GLY A 37 -15.86 0.99 2.15
C GLY A 37 -15.19 -0.36 1.87
N ALA A 38 -15.90 -1.29 1.24
CA ALA A 38 -15.41 -2.64 0.98
C ALA A 38 -14.48 -2.73 -0.26
N ASP A 39 -14.72 -1.90 -1.28
CA ASP A 39 -14.21 -2.14 -2.64
C ASP A 39 -13.19 -1.12 -3.12
N ARG A 40 -12.95 -0.07 -2.34
CA ARG A 40 -12.07 1.03 -2.76
C ARG A 40 -11.04 1.40 -1.72
N ILE A 41 -9.94 1.95 -2.23
CA ILE A 41 -8.94 2.67 -1.43
C ILE A 41 -8.91 4.12 -1.87
N ILE A 42 -8.61 5.00 -0.93
CA ILE A 42 -8.38 6.43 -1.16
C ILE A 42 -6.96 6.81 -0.76
N VAL A 43 -6.32 7.63 -1.58
CA VAL A 43 -5.03 8.24 -1.25
C VAL A 43 -5.26 9.38 -0.27
N VAL A 44 -4.63 9.32 0.89
CA VAL A 44 -4.83 10.28 1.99
C VAL A 44 -3.60 11.13 2.29
N ALA A 45 -2.42 10.68 1.89
CA ALA A 45 -1.19 11.45 1.99
C ALA A 45 -0.23 11.07 0.86
N LYS A 46 0.67 11.96 0.51
CA LYS A 46 1.62 11.79 -0.58
C LYS A 46 2.90 12.59 -0.31
N ALA A 47 4.03 12.06 -0.78
CA ALA A 47 5.26 12.82 -0.97
C ALA A 47 5.81 12.54 -2.38
N ASN A 48 6.29 13.58 -3.05
CA ASN A 48 6.84 13.45 -4.38
C ASN A 48 8.32 13.06 -4.33
N ALA A 49 8.77 12.28 -5.31
CA ALA A 49 10.19 12.06 -5.55
C ALA A 49 10.89 13.40 -5.80
N PRO A 50 12.13 13.57 -5.30
CA PRO A 50 12.92 14.79 -5.54
C PRO A 50 13.55 14.80 -6.95
N THR A 51 12.84 14.30 -7.94
CA THR A 51 13.28 14.15 -9.34
C THR A 51 12.33 14.88 -10.27
N ASN A 52 12.80 15.20 -11.48
CA ASN A 52 11.97 15.81 -12.52
C ASN A 52 10.88 14.88 -13.07
N PHE A 53 10.91 13.59 -12.70
CA PHE A 53 9.91 12.61 -13.06
C PHE A 53 9.07 12.27 -11.82
N SER A 54 7.77 12.53 -11.89
CA SER A 54 6.83 12.14 -10.84
C SER A 54 5.62 11.40 -11.43
N ILE A 55 5.21 10.37 -10.75
CA ILE A 55 3.96 9.68 -11.07
C ILE A 55 2.82 10.49 -10.46
N HIS A 56 1.90 10.94 -11.31
CA HIS A 56 0.77 11.73 -10.88
C HIS A 56 -0.29 10.88 -10.16
N VAL A 57 -0.20 10.87 -8.83
CA VAL A 57 -1.25 10.40 -7.95
C VAL A 57 -1.66 11.57 -7.07
N ASN A 58 -2.95 11.85 -6.96
CA ASN A 58 -3.45 12.96 -6.15
C ASN A 58 -4.06 12.46 -4.85
N ILE A 59 -3.91 13.26 -3.77
CA ILE A 59 -4.68 13.06 -2.55
C ILE A 59 -6.17 13.13 -2.91
N GLY A 60 -6.96 12.15 -2.41
CA GLY A 60 -8.35 11.98 -2.77
C GLY A 60 -8.61 11.07 -3.99
N SER A 61 -7.56 10.66 -4.71
CA SER A 61 -7.71 9.65 -5.77
C SER A 61 -8.19 8.33 -5.21
N ARG A 62 -9.11 7.69 -5.91
CA ARG A 62 -9.73 6.42 -5.54
C ARG A 62 -9.39 5.34 -6.54
N PHE A 63 -9.06 4.17 -6.02
CA PHE A 63 -8.72 2.98 -6.81
C PHE A 63 -9.50 1.77 -6.28
N PRO A 64 -9.69 0.72 -7.09
CA PRO A 64 -10.17 -0.56 -6.56
C PRO A 64 -9.24 -1.09 -5.47
N ALA A 65 -9.80 -1.65 -4.41
CA ALA A 65 -9.05 -2.03 -3.19
C ALA A 65 -7.93 -3.05 -3.45
N LEU A 66 -8.13 -3.95 -4.41
CA LEU A 66 -7.15 -5.01 -4.71
C LEU A 66 -6.16 -4.64 -5.84
N THR A 67 -6.03 -3.34 -6.13
CA THR A 67 -5.15 -2.83 -7.17
C THR A 67 -3.69 -2.87 -6.73
N SER A 68 -2.79 -3.38 -7.61
CA SER A 68 -1.33 -3.28 -7.47
C SER A 68 -0.79 -3.98 -6.20
N ALA A 69 0.42 -3.66 -5.78
CA ALA A 69 1.03 -4.15 -4.54
C ALA A 69 0.22 -3.80 -3.28
N ILE A 70 -0.46 -2.65 -3.29
CA ILE A 70 -1.37 -2.26 -2.19
C ILE A 70 -2.49 -3.29 -2.06
N GLY A 71 -3.06 -3.71 -3.18
CA GLY A 71 -4.10 -4.73 -3.22
C GLY A 71 -3.61 -6.09 -2.72
N HIS A 72 -2.37 -6.47 -3.02
CA HIS A 72 -1.78 -7.70 -2.46
C HIS A 72 -1.71 -7.65 -0.92
N CYS A 73 -1.33 -6.49 -0.33
CA CYS A 73 -1.31 -6.30 1.11
C CYS A 73 -2.71 -6.46 1.73
N PHE A 74 -3.73 -5.92 1.11
CA PHE A 74 -5.10 -6.05 1.60
C PHE A 74 -5.65 -7.47 1.41
N ALA A 75 -5.45 -8.06 0.24
CA ALA A 75 -5.88 -9.43 -0.06
C ALA A 75 -5.20 -10.47 0.84
N ALA A 76 -3.98 -10.21 1.31
CA ALA A 76 -3.25 -11.07 2.24
C ALA A 76 -3.99 -11.31 3.57
N ASN A 77 -4.90 -10.42 3.95
CA ASN A 77 -5.69 -10.50 5.18
C ASN A 77 -7.15 -10.90 4.95
N ILE A 78 -7.54 -11.13 3.70
CA ILE A 78 -8.87 -11.66 3.40
C ILE A 78 -8.84 -13.15 3.65
N GLU A 79 -9.56 -13.60 4.68
CA GLU A 79 -9.90 -15.00 4.85
C GLU A 79 -10.99 -15.33 3.84
N GLY A 80 -10.63 -15.93 2.72
CA GLY A 80 -11.60 -16.15 1.66
C GLY A 80 -11.29 -17.28 0.72
N ASN A 81 -12.36 -17.74 0.11
CA ASN A 81 -12.39 -18.72 -0.95
C ASN A 81 -11.65 -18.16 -2.20
N LEU A 82 -10.82 -18.99 -2.81
CA LEU A 82 -10.13 -18.71 -4.07
C LEU A 82 -11.08 -18.27 -5.20
N GLU A 83 -12.33 -18.71 -5.17
CA GLU A 83 -13.36 -18.33 -6.15
C GLU A 83 -13.71 -16.84 -6.04
N HIS A 84 -13.90 -16.33 -4.85
CA HIS A 84 -14.14 -14.90 -4.61
C HIS A 84 -12.92 -14.04 -5.02
N LEU A 85 -11.72 -14.52 -4.76
CA LEU A 85 -10.50 -13.84 -5.24
C LEU A 85 -10.41 -13.84 -6.77
N ARG A 86 -10.85 -14.89 -7.43
CA ARG A 86 -10.89 -14.98 -8.89
C ARG A 86 -11.87 -13.97 -9.48
N GLU A 87 -13.07 -13.88 -8.95
CA GLU A 87 -14.06 -12.88 -9.38
C GLU A 87 -13.50 -11.47 -9.25
N SER A 88 -12.90 -11.15 -8.09
CA SER A 88 -12.26 -9.85 -7.85
C SER A 88 -11.10 -9.58 -8.82
N PHE A 89 -10.28 -10.58 -9.12
CA PHE A 89 -9.18 -10.48 -10.08
C PHE A 89 -9.67 -10.16 -11.50
N GLU A 90 -10.75 -10.78 -11.94
CA GLU A 90 -11.36 -10.58 -13.26
C GLU A 90 -11.98 -9.18 -13.43
N GLU A 91 -12.42 -8.56 -12.33
CA GLU A 91 -12.94 -7.20 -12.34
C GLU A 91 -11.85 -6.10 -12.36
N LEU A 92 -10.61 -6.46 -12.01
CA LEU A 92 -9.49 -5.50 -11.98
C LEU A 92 -9.06 -5.12 -13.40
N LYS A 93 -8.73 -3.85 -13.58
CA LYS A 93 -8.19 -3.32 -14.83
C LYS A 93 -6.67 -3.36 -14.78
N TRP A 94 -6.09 -4.26 -15.55
CA TRP A 94 -4.66 -4.43 -15.71
C TRP A 94 -4.18 -3.84 -17.03
N GLN A 95 -3.01 -3.23 -17.05
CA GLN A 95 -2.32 -2.91 -18.30
C GLN A 95 -1.52 -4.11 -18.83
N ASP A 96 -1.02 -4.93 -17.93
CA ASP A 96 -0.30 -6.18 -18.24
C ASP A 96 -0.72 -7.26 -17.23
N PRO A 97 -1.87 -7.93 -17.44
CA PRO A 97 -2.45 -8.82 -16.45
C PRO A 97 -1.51 -10.01 -16.16
N PRO A 98 -1.22 -10.31 -14.88
CA PRO A 98 -0.53 -11.53 -14.51
C PRO A 98 -1.45 -12.73 -14.70
N LEU A 99 -0.90 -13.93 -14.65
CA LEU A 99 -1.74 -15.11 -14.46
C LEU A 99 -2.38 -15.07 -13.07
N PHE A 100 -3.63 -15.51 -12.95
CA PHE A 100 -4.31 -15.56 -11.65
C PHE A 100 -3.51 -16.34 -10.60
N THR A 101 -2.90 -17.45 -11.00
CA THR A 101 -2.04 -18.26 -10.13
C THR A 101 -0.82 -17.50 -9.60
N ASP A 102 -0.24 -16.60 -10.39
CA ASP A 102 0.90 -15.79 -9.99
C ASP A 102 0.46 -14.65 -9.07
N TRP A 103 -0.68 -14.05 -9.36
CA TRP A 103 -1.30 -13.06 -8.46
C TRP A 103 -1.61 -13.64 -7.07
N VAL A 104 -2.10 -14.88 -7.00
CA VAL A 104 -2.31 -15.59 -5.72
C VAL A 104 -0.99 -15.84 -4.99
N LYS A 105 0.10 -16.16 -5.71
CA LYS A 105 1.44 -16.28 -5.10
C LYS A 105 1.95 -14.94 -4.56
N ASP A 106 1.70 -13.85 -5.26
CA ASP A 106 2.08 -12.50 -4.80
C ASP A 106 1.34 -12.12 -3.51
N ILE A 107 0.06 -12.49 -3.39
CA ILE A 107 -0.72 -12.32 -2.15
C ILE A 107 -0.14 -13.17 -1.02
N ALA A 108 0.20 -14.43 -1.29
CA ALA A 108 0.83 -15.30 -0.29
C ALA A 108 2.21 -14.77 0.15
N PHE A 109 2.99 -14.25 -0.78
CA PHE A 109 4.25 -13.57 -0.49
C PHE A 109 4.05 -12.36 0.43
N ALA A 110 3.07 -11.52 0.16
CA ALA A 110 2.76 -10.37 1.00
C ALA A 110 2.39 -10.77 2.43
N ARG A 111 1.63 -11.85 2.58
CA ARG A 111 1.27 -12.42 3.89
C ARG A 111 2.49 -12.90 4.67
N GLU A 112 3.40 -13.58 4.01
CA GLU A 112 4.59 -14.16 4.62
C GLU A 112 5.64 -13.10 4.97
N HIS A 113 5.87 -12.13 4.07
CA HIS A 113 6.99 -11.20 4.17
C HIS A 113 6.63 -9.82 4.75
N GLY A 114 5.34 -9.47 4.82
CA GLY A 114 4.87 -8.18 5.36
C GLY A 114 5.05 -7.01 4.40
N TYR A 115 5.27 -7.26 3.14
CA TYR A 115 5.25 -6.28 2.04
C TYR A 115 4.90 -6.95 0.73
N ALA A 116 4.54 -6.16 -0.27
CA ALA A 116 4.22 -6.63 -1.61
C ALA A 116 4.94 -5.82 -2.69
N VAL A 117 5.07 -6.41 -3.87
CA VAL A 117 5.67 -5.78 -5.05
C VAL A 117 4.79 -6.04 -6.26
N ASP A 118 4.48 -4.99 -7.01
CA ASP A 118 3.91 -5.07 -8.36
C ASP A 118 4.93 -4.52 -9.36
N LYS A 119 5.32 -5.37 -10.32
CA LYS A 119 6.37 -5.07 -11.30
C LYS A 119 5.79 -4.72 -12.67
N GLY A 120 4.87 -3.77 -12.71
CA GLY A 120 4.32 -3.27 -13.97
C GLY A 120 3.05 -3.98 -14.45
N HIS A 121 2.42 -4.82 -13.64
CA HIS A 121 1.15 -5.47 -14.02
C HIS A 121 -0.01 -4.48 -14.01
N HIS A 122 -0.09 -3.65 -12.99
CA HIS A 122 -1.13 -2.63 -12.91
C HIS A 122 -0.90 -1.51 -13.92
N ILE A 123 0.31 -0.93 -13.93
CA ILE A 123 0.73 0.09 -14.89
C ILE A 123 2.09 -0.32 -15.47
N ARG A 124 2.16 -0.47 -16.78
CA ARG A 124 3.37 -0.84 -17.50
C ARG A 124 4.51 0.15 -17.23
N GLY A 125 5.70 -0.35 -16.94
CA GLY A 125 6.87 0.48 -16.65
C GLY A 125 6.91 1.08 -15.24
N VAL A 126 5.93 0.80 -14.39
CA VAL A 126 5.84 1.28 -13.02
C VAL A 126 5.96 0.13 -12.03
N THR A 127 6.86 0.26 -11.08
CA THR A 127 6.95 -0.65 -9.93
C THR A 127 6.33 0.00 -8.71
N VAL A 128 5.47 -0.74 -8.02
CA VAL A 128 4.89 -0.36 -6.73
C VAL A 128 5.36 -1.33 -5.67
N VAL A 129 5.89 -0.81 -4.58
CA VAL A 129 6.21 -1.57 -3.36
C VAL A 129 5.33 -1.06 -2.24
N ALA A 130 4.65 -1.93 -1.53
CA ALA A 130 3.70 -1.55 -0.49
C ALA A 130 3.90 -2.36 0.79
N ALA A 131 3.58 -1.76 1.92
CA ALA A 131 3.53 -2.43 3.21
C ALA A 131 2.23 -2.07 3.96
N PRO A 132 1.57 -3.06 4.59
CA PRO A 132 0.33 -2.84 5.30
C PRO A 132 0.58 -2.17 6.66
N VAL A 133 -0.32 -1.27 7.05
CA VAL A 133 -0.36 -0.69 8.39
C VAL A 133 -1.55 -1.29 9.13
N TYR A 134 -1.26 -2.05 10.18
CA TYR A 134 -2.26 -2.76 10.96
C TYR A 134 -2.84 -1.89 12.07
N ALA A 135 -4.12 -2.07 12.34
CA ALA A 135 -4.75 -1.64 13.57
C ALA A 135 -5.21 -2.87 14.36
N ALA A 136 -4.93 -2.91 15.65
CA ALA A 136 -5.23 -4.06 16.51
C ALA A 136 -6.71 -4.48 16.51
N VAL A 137 -7.63 -3.54 16.24
CA VAL A 137 -9.08 -3.76 16.29
C VAL A 137 -9.72 -3.93 14.90
N ALA A 138 -9.09 -3.42 13.84
CA ALA A 138 -9.70 -3.33 12.51
C ALA A 138 -8.94 -4.09 11.42
N GLY A 139 -7.86 -4.80 11.76
CA GLY A 139 -7.01 -5.48 10.78
C GLY A 139 -6.28 -4.51 9.85
N THR A 140 -5.98 -4.95 8.64
CA THR A 140 -5.30 -4.12 7.63
C THR A 140 -6.31 -3.26 6.89
N THR A 141 -6.40 -2.02 7.30
CA THR A 141 -7.26 -1.02 6.62
C THR A 141 -6.47 0.13 6.01
N ARG A 142 -5.13 0.12 6.16
CA ARG A 142 -4.21 1.14 5.69
C ARG A 142 -2.96 0.52 5.10
N ALA A 143 -2.31 1.24 4.19
CA ALA A 143 -1.00 0.86 3.65
C ALA A 143 -0.19 2.10 3.30
N ILE A 144 1.12 1.94 3.25
CA ILE A 144 2.05 2.89 2.65
C ILE A 144 2.74 2.24 1.46
N ALA A 145 3.04 3.01 0.44
CA ALA A 145 3.67 2.50 -0.77
C ALA A 145 4.67 3.49 -1.36
N GLY A 146 5.68 2.95 -2.02
CA GLY A 146 6.60 3.67 -2.89
C GLY A 146 6.33 3.29 -4.34
N VAL A 147 6.30 4.29 -5.21
CA VAL A 147 5.99 4.17 -6.64
C VAL A 147 7.11 4.78 -7.45
N GLY A 148 7.69 4.02 -8.35
CA GLY A 148 8.79 4.45 -9.19
C GLY A 148 8.84 3.75 -10.54
N LEU A 149 9.79 4.16 -11.38
CA LEU A 149 9.99 3.50 -12.64
C LEU A 149 10.56 2.10 -12.44
N TYR A 150 10.12 1.15 -13.28
CA TYR A 150 10.56 -0.23 -13.23
C TYR A 150 12.10 -0.35 -13.31
N GLU A 151 12.74 0.43 -14.18
CA GLU A 151 14.18 0.41 -14.37
C GLU A 151 14.98 0.97 -13.18
N GLN A 152 14.39 1.85 -12.41
CA GLN A 152 15.02 2.44 -11.20
C GLN A 152 14.86 1.56 -9.97
N LEU A 153 13.70 0.89 -9.83
CA LEU A 153 13.36 0.05 -8.68
C LEU A 153 13.65 -1.43 -8.98
N THR A 154 14.91 -1.77 -9.23
CA THR A 154 15.38 -3.15 -9.46
C THR A 154 16.35 -3.59 -8.36
N GLY A 155 16.51 -4.91 -8.20
CA GLY A 155 17.53 -5.50 -7.35
C GLY A 155 17.60 -4.87 -5.94
N ALA A 156 18.80 -4.38 -5.59
CA ALA A 156 19.08 -3.82 -4.27
C ALA A 156 18.23 -2.58 -3.92
N ALA A 157 17.96 -1.71 -4.90
CA ALA A 157 17.16 -0.51 -4.68
C ALA A 157 15.71 -0.86 -4.27
N ARG A 158 15.11 -1.84 -4.94
CA ARG A 158 13.77 -2.33 -4.59
C ARG A 158 13.74 -3.02 -3.22
N THR A 159 14.75 -3.84 -2.91
CA THR A 159 14.86 -4.51 -1.62
C THR A 159 15.02 -3.50 -0.48
N ALA A 160 15.87 -2.49 -0.65
CA ALA A 160 16.06 -1.44 0.35
C ALA A 160 14.76 -0.65 0.60
N LEU A 161 14.02 -0.30 -0.46
CA LEU A 161 12.72 0.36 -0.34
C LEU A 161 11.71 -0.53 0.39
N ALA A 162 11.64 -1.83 0.06
CA ALA A 162 10.74 -2.78 0.70
C ALA A 162 11.00 -2.91 2.20
N GLU A 163 12.24 -3.04 2.61
CA GLU A 163 12.63 -3.13 4.02
C GLU A 163 12.32 -1.84 4.79
N ASP A 164 12.54 -0.68 4.18
CA ASP A 164 12.22 0.60 4.80
C ASP A 164 10.70 0.81 4.94
N LEU A 165 9.92 0.50 3.91
CA LEU A 165 8.46 0.54 3.98
C LEU A 165 7.92 -0.41 5.04
N LYS A 166 8.42 -1.65 5.09
CA LYS A 166 8.01 -2.66 6.06
C LYS A 166 8.27 -2.20 7.49
N SER A 167 9.49 -1.76 7.81
CA SER A 167 9.83 -1.29 9.16
C SER A 167 9.06 -0.04 9.55
N SER A 168 8.87 0.89 8.63
CA SER A 168 8.07 2.09 8.85
C SER A 168 6.58 1.76 9.09
N ALA A 169 6.04 0.79 8.36
CA ALA A 169 4.66 0.34 8.53
C ALA A 169 4.44 -0.35 9.89
N VAL A 170 5.42 -1.12 10.37
CA VAL A 170 5.39 -1.71 11.72
C VAL A 170 5.32 -0.62 12.78
N ASN A 171 6.20 0.38 12.72
CA ASN A 171 6.21 1.50 13.66
C ASN A 171 4.90 2.30 13.62
N LEU A 172 4.36 2.58 12.44
CA LEU A 172 3.06 3.24 12.29
C LEU A 172 1.92 2.41 12.89
N SER A 173 1.98 1.09 12.75
CA SER A 173 0.98 0.17 13.31
C SER A 173 0.97 0.20 14.83
N GLU A 174 2.14 0.28 15.47
CA GLU A 174 2.27 0.41 16.93
C GLU A 174 1.67 1.73 17.42
N ILE A 175 2.05 2.85 16.82
CA ILE A 175 1.52 4.19 17.16
C ILE A 175 0.00 4.22 17.00
N TYR A 176 -0.51 3.66 15.91
CA TYR A 176 -1.94 3.64 15.63
C TYR A 176 -2.71 2.76 16.62
N SER A 177 -2.19 1.60 16.98
CA SER A 177 -2.79 0.71 17.98
C SER A 177 -2.83 1.34 19.37
N GLU A 178 -1.75 2.02 19.80
CA GLU A 178 -1.71 2.74 21.06
C GLU A 178 -2.72 3.90 21.12
N SER A 179 -2.91 4.62 20.04
CA SER A 179 -3.84 5.74 19.95
C SER A 179 -5.30 5.31 20.12
N ILE A 180 -5.63 4.07 19.74
CA ILE A 180 -6.97 3.48 19.91
C ILE A 180 -7.19 3.03 21.36
N ILE A 181 -6.16 2.49 22.01
CA ILE A 181 -6.26 1.94 23.38
C ILE A 181 -6.31 3.04 24.44
N ARG A 182 -5.61 4.16 24.23
CA ARG A 182 -5.50 5.27 25.20
C ARG A 182 -6.70 6.22 25.23
N ARG A 183 -7.73 5.99 24.45
CA ARG A 183 -8.93 6.85 24.44
C ARG A 183 -10.00 6.24 25.34
N PRO A 184 -10.42 6.99 26.41
CA PRO A 184 -11.52 6.59 27.30
C PRO A 184 -12.85 6.51 26.58
#